data_62e423c661d3d63ec0a9acdc792f79c0
#
_entry.id   62e423c661d3d63ec0a9acdc792f79c0
#
_cell.length_a   1.000
_cell.length_b   1.000
_cell.length_c   1.000
_cell.angle_alpha   90.00
_cell.angle_beta   90.00
_cell.angle_gamma   90.00
#
_symmetry.space_group_name_H-M   'P 1'
#
loop_
_entity.id
_entity.type
_entity.pdbx_description
1 polymer ?
#
loop_
_entity_poly.entity_id
_entity_poly.type
_entity_poly.pdbx_seq_one_letter_code
_entity_poly.pdbx_strand_id
1 'polypeptide(L)'
;DGILSPTPPAKHARSLPARVEPAGDPIDPGEISATRGGEPRKWWQFRANEQPAFAVGPIHLTVRPGGAVWLRGDNGAGKTTLLRAMAGLDGNPGLEQTHGLSVSLALQRAADQLAESTVGEFVGDFDAVVALGLDPEAHPLDLPAAYLRLAQLTQVFAQNRPLVLLDEPDVGLDAPSRDRAHTLIADGLRRGQAVIFTCHDATFAAEVGEYGLVESRRI
;
A
#
# COMPACT_ATOMS: atom_id res chain seq x y z
N ASP A 1 38.25 20.64 34.28
CA ASP A 1 37.76 20.68 32.89
C ASP A 1 37.16 19.31 32.52
N GLY A 2 35.87 19.14 32.87
CA GLY A 2 35.13 17.92 32.59
C GLY A 2 34.45 18.05 31.22
N ILE A 3 34.96 17.30 30.23
CA ILE A 3 34.32 17.14 28.95
C ILE A 3 33.09 16.24 29.15
N LEU A 4 31.90 16.85 29.13
CA LEU A 4 30.65 16.08 29.05
C LEU A 4 30.57 15.41 27.69
N SER A 5 30.77 14.09 27.64
CA SER A 5 30.47 13.29 26.47
C SER A 5 28.96 13.39 26.18
N PRO A 6 28.53 13.68 24.95
CA PRO A 6 27.12 13.69 24.63
C PRO A 6 26.56 12.29 24.80
N THR A 7 25.58 12.13 25.69
CA THR A 7 24.79 10.91 25.82
C THR A 7 24.12 10.66 24.46
N PRO A 8 24.30 9.49 23.82
CA PRO A 8 23.60 9.18 22.60
C PRO A 8 22.09 9.24 22.86
N PRO A 9 21.29 9.79 21.94
CA PRO A 9 19.85 9.84 22.10
C PRO A 9 19.35 8.41 22.34
N ALA A 10 18.54 8.25 23.40
CA ALA A 10 17.89 6.98 23.70
C ALA A 10 17.17 6.51 22.41
N LYS A 11 17.53 5.33 21.92
CA LYS A 11 16.75 4.67 20.85
C LYS A 11 15.35 4.50 21.43
N HIS A 12 14.39 5.28 20.95
CA HIS A 12 12.99 5.02 21.25
C HIS A 12 12.72 3.57 20.84
N ALA A 13 12.51 2.70 21.82
CA ALA A 13 12.06 1.35 21.56
C ALA A 13 10.69 1.49 20.87
N ARG A 14 10.62 1.15 19.59
CA ARG A 14 9.36 1.16 18.83
C ARG A 14 8.42 0.16 19.48
N SER A 15 7.19 0.60 19.76
CA SER A 15 6.12 -0.26 20.23
C SER A 15 5.36 -0.79 19.01
N LEU A 16 5.81 -1.94 18.49
CA LEU A 16 5.07 -2.61 17.42
C LEU A 16 3.77 -3.22 17.95
N PRO A 17 2.75 -3.36 17.09
CA PRO A 17 1.47 -3.97 17.46
C PRO A 17 1.62 -5.42 17.94
N ALA A 18 0.60 -5.91 18.67
CA ALA A 18 0.54 -7.31 19.06
C ALA A 18 0.36 -8.22 17.84
N ARG A 19 0.88 -9.46 17.93
CA ARG A 19 0.85 -10.43 16.86
C ARG A 19 -0.57 -10.77 16.42
N VAL A 20 -0.74 -10.88 15.11
CA VAL A 20 -1.98 -11.28 14.43
C VAL A 20 -1.73 -12.64 13.78
N GLU A 21 -2.61 -13.59 14.03
CA GLU A 21 -2.55 -14.90 13.38
C GLU A 21 -3.53 -14.94 12.20
N PRO A 22 -3.08 -15.32 11.00
CA PRO A 22 -3.96 -15.49 9.86
C PRO A 22 -5.03 -16.55 10.12
N ALA A 23 -6.24 -16.31 9.64
CA ALA A 23 -7.36 -17.25 9.78
C ALA A 23 -8.19 -17.31 8.49
N GLY A 24 -8.82 -18.45 8.25
CA GLY A 24 -9.66 -18.67 7.06
C GLY A 24 -8.92 -19.27 5.87
N ASP A 25 -9.66 -19.50 4.80
CA ASP A 25 -9.14 -20.07 3.57
C ASP A 25 -8.27 -19.06 2.81
N PRO A 26 -7.18 -19.49 2.18
CA PRO A 26 -6.34 -18.63 1.37
C PRO A 26 -7.12 -17.95 0.25
N ILE A 27 -6.87 -16.68 0.06
CA ILE A 27 -7.28 -15.92 -1.12
C ILE A 27 -6.29 -16.25 -2.23
N ASP A 28 -6.75 -16.89 -3.28
CA ASP A 28 -5.96 -17.27 -4.45
C ASP A 28 -6.54 -16.61 -5.70
N PRO A 29 -6.01 -15.48 -6.13
CA PRO A 29 -6.40 -14.83 -7.38
C PRO A 29 -5.82 -15.50 -8.64
N GLY A 30 -5.19 -16.67 -8.52
CA GLY A 30 -4.59 -17.37 -9.64
C GLY A 30 -3.37 -16.67 -10.22
N GLU A 31 -3.17 -16.85 -11.53
CA GLU A 31 -2.07 -16.20 -12.25
C GLU A 31 -2.43 -14.76 -12.63
N ILE A 32 -1.62 -13.83 -12.16
CA ILE A 32 -1.79 -12.40 -12.43
C ILE A 32 -0.75 -11.95 -13.43
N SER A 33 -1.20 -11.34 -14.50
CA SER A 33 -0.37 -10.64 -15.47
C SER A 33 -0.80 -9.18 -15.58
N ALA A 34 0.13 -8.31 -15.85
CA ALA A 34 -0.13 -6.89 -16.00
C ALA A 34 0.55 -6.35 -17.25
N THR A 35 -0.11 -5.42 -17.92
CA THR A 35 0.45 -4.68 -19.05
C THR A 35 0.32 -3.19 -18.80
N ARG A 36 1.33 -2.42 -19.24
CA ARG A 36 1.31 -0.97 -19.21
C ARG A 36 1.81 -0.41 -20.52
N GLY A 37 1.07 0.55 -21.09
CA GLY A 37 1.34 1.07 -22.41
C GLY A 37 0.77 0.18 -23.52
N GLY A 38 0.92 0.57 -24.76
CA GLY A 38 0.33 -0.15 -25.89
C GLY A 38 -1.10 0.25 -26.17
N GLU A 39 -1.42 1.56 -26.15
CA GLU A 39 -2.74 2.04 -26.59
C GLU A 39 -3.04 1.55 -28.03
N PRO A 40 -4.27 1.06 -28.29
CA PRO A 40 -4.65 0.65 -29.63
C PRO A 40 -4.52 1.86 -30.58
N ARG A 41 -3.77 1.67 -31.66
CA ARG A 41 -3.56 2.68 -32.70
C ARG A 41 -4.92 3.20 -33.19
N LYS A 42 -5.16 4.49 -33.01
CA LYS A 42 -6.20 5.18 -33.78
C LYS A 42 -5.71 5.24 -35.22
N TRP A 43 -6.55 4.87 -36.19
CA TRP A 43 -6.21 4.71 -37.62
C TRP A 43 -5.58 5.94 -38.31
N TRP A 44 -5.60 7.12 -37.64
CA TRP A 44 -4.96 8.38 -38.12
C TRP A 44 -3.57 8.65 -37.54
N GLN A 45 -3.03 7.80 -36.65
CA GLN A 45 -1.71 7.99 -36.04
C GLN A 45 -0.61 7.31 -36.89
N PHE A 46 -0.13 7.99 -37.90
CA PHE A 46 0.91 7.48 -38.81
C PHE A 46 2.35 7.57 -38.26
N ARG A 47 2.60 8.27 -37.13
CA ARG A 47 3.91 8.44 -36.52
C ARG A 47 3.80 8.48 -34.97
N ALA A 48 3.42 7.42 -34.35
CA ALA A 48 3.62 7.28 -32.91
C ALA A 48 4.88 6.42 -32.68
N ASN A 49 5.83 6.93 -31.90
CA ASN A 49 6.87 6.11 -31.30
C ASN A 49 6.18 4.99 -30.55
N GLU A 50 6.32 3.76 -31.01
CA GLU A 50 5.87 2.58 -30.29
C GLU A 50 6.68 2.52 -28.99
N GLN A 51 6.12 3.01 -27.89
CA GLN A 51 6.64 2.61 -26.60
C GLN A 51 6.27 1.14 -26.45
N PRO A 52 7.24 0.25 -26.34
CA PRO A 52 6.96 -1.17 -26.17
C PRO A 52 6.08 -1.34 -24.95
N ALA A 53 5.01 -2.11 -25.09
CA ALA A 53 4.17 -2.46 -23.95
C ALA A 53 5.03 -3.16 -22.91
N PHE A 54 5.10 -2.58 -21.70
CA PHE A 54 5.75 -3.24 -20.60
C PHE A 54 4.79 -4.30 -20.04
N ALA A 55 5.25 -5.53 -19.95
CA ALA A 55 4.48 -6.64 -19.41
C ALA A 55 5.21 -7.26 -18.21
N VAL A 56 4.46 -7.63 -17.19
CA VAL A 56 4.95 -8.36 -16.01
C VAL A 56 4.04 -9.53 -15.71
N GLY A 57 4.61 -10.63 -15.25
CA GLY A 57 3.91 -11.87 -14.96
C GLY A 57 4.05 -12.92 -16.09
N PRO A 58 3.31 -14.06 -16.03
CA PRO A 58 2.35 -14.38 -14.96
C PRO A 58 3.01 -14.62 -13.60
N ILE A 59 2.36 -14.20 -12.53
CA ILE A 59 2.78 -14.40 -11.15
C ILE A 59 1.63 -15.03 -10.38
N HIS A 60 1.91 -16.09 -9.66
CA HIS A 60 0.94 -16.70 -8.75
C HIS A 60 1.13 -16.14 -7.34
N LEU A 61 0.08 -15.55 -6.79
CA LEU A 61 0.05 -14.98 -5.45
C LEU A 61 -1.08 -15.62 -4.66
N THR A 62 -0.75 -16.09 -3.47
CA THR A 62 -1.74 -16.56 -2.51
C THR A 62 -1.50 -15.83 -1.20
N VAL A 63 -2.55 -15.36 -0.56
CA VAL A 63 -2.47 -14.67 0.73
C VAL A 63 -3.61 -15.11 1.63
N ARG A 64 -3.34 -15.32 2.92
CA ARG A 64 -4.39 -15.65 3.89
C ARG A 64 -5.03 -14.39 4.46
N PRO A 65 -6.34 -14.40 4.77
CA PRO A 65 -6.95 -13.35 5.58
C PRO A 65 -6.17 -13.18 6.90
N GLY A 66 -5.84 -11.93 7.25
CA GLY A 66 -4.96 -11.62 8.39
C GLY A 66 -3.47 -11.85 8.15
N GLY A 67 -3.07 -12.20 6.93
CA GLY A 67 -1.68 -12.33 6.51
C GLY A 67 -1.25 -11.29 5.49
N ALA A 68 0.04 -11.23 5.22
CA ALA A 68 0.60 -10.29 4.27
C ALA A 68 1.58 -10.96 3.28
N VAL A 69 1.69 -10.38 2.08
CA VAL A 69 2.69 -10.74 1.08
C VAL A 69 3.54 -9.52 0.75
N TRP A 70 4.84 -9.66 0.92
CA TRP A 70 5.81 -8.69 0.48
C TRP A 70 6.28 -9.00 -0.94
N LEU A 71 5.88 -8.15 -1.90
CA LEU A 71 6.35 -8.22 -3.28
C LEU A 71 7.74 -7.59 -3.40
N ARG A 72 8.73 -8.41 -3.75
CA ARG A 72 10.11 -8.01 -3.94
C ARG A 72 10.48 -8.00 -5.43
N GLY A 73 11.44 -7.18 -5.77
CA GLY A 73 11.99 -7.08 -7.13
C GLY A 73 12.79 -5.80 -7.28
N ASP A 74 13.62 -5.75 -8.28
CA ASP A 74 14.44 -4.58 -8.58
C ASP A 74 13.59 -3.37 -8.99
N ASN A 75 14.19 -2.18 -9.01
CA ASN A 75 13.48 -1.00 -9.51
C ASN A 75 13.14 -1.22 -11.00
N GLY A 76 11.88 -0.97 -11.36
CA GLY A 76 11.40 -1.22 -12.71
C GLY A 76 10.95 -2.66 -12.98
N ALA A 77 11.03 -3.59 -12.03
CA ALA A 77 10.56 -4.97 -12.20
C ALA A 77 9.03 -5.10 -12.42
N GLY A 78 8.27 -4.02 -12.19
CA GLY A 78 6.84 -4.00 -12.44
C GLY A 78 5.94 -4.17 -11.22
N LYS A 79 6.49 -4.04 -10.00
CA LYS A 79 5.73 -4.15 -8.75
C LYS A 79 4.48 -3.25 -8.74
N THR A 80 4.67 -1.95 -8.94
CA THR A 80 3.58 -0.97 -9.05
C THR A 80 2.61 -1.32 -10.19
N THR A 81 3.12 -1.74 -11.35
CA THR A 81 2.28 -2.13 -12.50
C THR A 81 1.39 -3.31 -12.15
N LEU A 82 1.92 -4.29 -11.41
CA LEU A 82 1.16 -5.45 -10.96
C LEU A 82 0.06 -5.06 -9.97
N LEU A 83 0.38 -4.25 -8.94
CA LEU A 83 -0.61 -3.77 -7.97
C LEU A 83 -1.73 -2.96 -8.66
N ARG A 84 -1.38 -2.08 -9.60
CA ARG A 84 -2.34 -1.29 -10.37
C ARG A 84 -3.24 -2.18 -11.24
N ALA A 85 -2.67 -3.21 -11.87
CA ALA A 85 -3.43 -4.16 -12.66
C ALA A 85 -4.41 -4.99 -11.80
N MET A 86 -3.99 -5.43 -10.62
CA MET A 86 -4.87 -6.09 -9.65
C MET A 86 -6.06 -5.22 -9.24
N ALA A 87 -5.86 -3.92 -9.17
CA ALA A 87 -6.90 -2.94 -8.87
C ALA A 87 -7.73 -2.50 -10.10
N GLY A 88 -7.49 -3.07 -11.28
CA GLY A 88 -8.25 -2.72 -12.49
C GLY A 88 -7.84 -1.41 -13.14
N LEU A 89 -6.60 -0.97 -12.93
CA LEU A 89 -6.06 0.25 -13.51
C LEU A 89 -5.26 -0.04 -14.80
N ASP A 90 -4.93 1.04 -15.52
CA ASP A 90 -4.09 1.02 -16.73
C ASP A 90 -4.61 0.07 -17.84
N GLY A 91 -5.95 -0.08 -17.95
CA GLY A 91 -6.60 -0.93 -18.93
C GLY A 91 -6.61 -2.43 -18.61
N ASN A 92 -6.16 -2.81 -17.42
CA ASN A 92 -6.27 -4.18 -16.93
C ASN A 92 -7.65 -4.41 -16.28
N PRO A 93 -8.22 -5.64 -16.37
CA PRO A 93 -9.57 -5.91 -15.86
C PRO A 93 -9.70 -5.90 -14.33
N GLY A 94 -8.59 -6.05 -13.61
CA GLY A 94 -8.58 -6.13 -12.14
C GLY A 94 -9.14 -7.43 -11.56
N LEU A 95 -8.87 -7.66 -10.29
CA LEU A 95 -9.30 -8.87 -9.59
C LEU A 95 -10.81 -8.91 -9.35
N GLU A 96 -11.46 -7.77 -9.23
CA GLU A 96 -12.91 -7.72 -9.05
C GLU A 96 -13.65 -8.27 -10.29
N GLN A 97 -13.19 -7.91 -11.50
CA GLN A 97 -13.81 -8.38 -12.76
C GLN A 97 -13.43 -9.83 -13.08
N THR A 98 -12.20 -10.24 -12.78
CA THR A 98 -11.69 -11.57 -13.16
C THR A 98 -12.00 -12.65 -12.14
N HIS A 99 -12.06 -12.32 -10.85
CA HIS A 99 -12.17 -13.27 -9.74
C HIS A 99 -13.25 -12.91 -8.72
N GLY A 100 -14.00 -11.82 -8.93
CA GLY A 100 -14.99 -11.33 -7.97
C GLY A 100 -14.37 -10.84 -6.65
N LEU A 101 -13.06 -10.56 -6.64
CA LEU A 101 -12.31 -10.17 -5.45
C LEU A 101 -12.12 -8.64 -5.43
N SER A 102 -12.87 -7.97 -4.56
CA SER A 102 -12.73 -6.52 -4.42
C SER A 102 -11.47 -6.16 -3.64
N VAL A 103 -10.78 -5.13 -4.13
CA VAL A 103 -9.51 -4.68 -3.58
C VAL A 103 -9.54 -3.19 -3.25
N SER A 104 -8.73 -2.76 -2.28
CA SER A 104 -8.37 -1.35 -2.08
C SER A 104 -6.89 -1.15 -2.39
N LEU A 105 -6.52 0.01 -2.92
CA LEU A 105 -5.16 0.31 -3.35
C LEU A 105 -4.69 1.65 -2.79
N ALA A 106 -3.55 1.65 -2.10
CA ALA A 106 -2.77 2.85 -1.81
C ALA A 106 -1.64 2.97 -2.84
N LEU A 107 -1.70 3.98 -3.68
CA LEU A 107 -0.62 4.28 -4.63
C LEU A 107 0.60 4.86 -3.91
N GLN A 108 1.78 4.73 -4.50
CA GLN A 108 3.03 5.27 -3.99
C GLN A 108 2.94 6.78 -3.68
N ARG A 109 2.27 7.55 -4.53
CA ARG A 109 2.01 8.98 -4.31
C ARG A 109 0.56 9.18 -3.90
N ALA A 110 0.34 9.50 -2.63
CA ALA A 110 -1.01 9.73 -2.11
C ALA A 110 -1.76 10.84 -2.87
N ALA A 111 -1.03 11.88 -3.31
CA ALA A 111 -1.60 12.98 -4.08
C ALA A 111 -2.23 12.54 -5.43
N ASP A 112 -1.81 11.41 -5.99
CA ASP A 112 -2.36 10.91 -7.26
C ASP A 112 -3.76 10.26 -7.09
N GLN A 113 -4.24 10.11 -5.85
CA GLN A 113 -5.55 9.54 -5.52
C GLN A 113 -6.56 10.56 -5.00
N LEU A 114 -6.15 11.82 -4.89
CA LEU A 114 -7.02 12.88 -4.36
C LEU A 114 -8.01 13.33 -5.42
N ALA A 115 -9.29 13.23 -5.09
CA ALA A 115 -10.40 13.78 -5.84
C ALA A 115 -11.29 14.69 -4.96
N GLU A 116 -11.16 14.55 -3.65
CA GLU A 116 -11.96 15.19 -2.63
C GLU A 116 -11.35 16.53 -2.19
N SER A 117 -12.20 17.43 -1.71
CA SER A 117 -11.81 18.78 -1.26
C SER A 117 -11.35 18.81 0.19
N THR A 118 -11.76 17.85 1.00
CA THR A 118 -11.43 17.78 2.42
C THR A 118 -10.84 16.44 2.83
N VAL A 119 -10.07 16.42 3.91
CA VAL A 119 -9.48 15.20 4.48
C VAL A 119 -10.58 14.26 4.95
N GLY A 120 -11.66 14.78 5.51
CA GLY A 120 -12.81 14.00 5.95
C GLY A 120 -13.48 13.25 4.80
N GLU A 121 -13.73 13.93 3.68
CA GLU A 121 -14.26 13.31 2.46
C GLU A 121 -13.29 12.28 1.87
N PHE A 122 -12.00 12.60 1.80
CA PHE A 122 -10.96 11.71 1.28
C PHE A 122 -10.86 10.40 2.07
N VAL A 123 -10.86 10.48 3.40
CA VAL A 123 -10.76 9.29 4.26
C VAL A 123 -12.11 8.56 4.33
N GLY A 124 -13.23 9.28 4.29
CA GLY A 124 -14.59 8.73 4.41
C GLY A 124 -14.96 8.30 5.84
N ASP A 125 -14.11 8.63 6.83
CA ASP A 125 -14.32 8.33 8.25
C ASP A 125 -13.79 9.49 9.09
N PHE A 126 -14.71 10.37 9.52
CA PHE A 126 -14.37 11.58 10.29
C PHE A 126 -13.75 11.27 11.65
N ASP A 127 -14.22 10.22 12.33
CA ASP A 127 -13.68 9.84 13.64
C ASP A 127 -12.24 9.34 13.50
N ALA A 128 -11.94 8.58 12.45
CA ALA A 128 -10.58 8.15 12.14
C ALA A 128 -9.66 9.32 11.81
N VAL A 129 -10.13 10.34 11.10
CA VAL A 129 -9.38 11.57 10.82
C VAL A 129 -9.03 12.32 12.09
N VAL A 130 -10.00 12.49 12.98
CA VAL A 130 -9.79 13.14 14.30
C VAL A 130 -8.83 12.33 15.16
N ALA A 131 -8.91 10.99 15.13
CA ALA A 131 -7.99 10.10 15.85
C ALA A 131 -6.54 10.20 15.34
N LEU A 132 -6.35 10.56 14.07
CA LEU A 132 -5.03 10.90 13.52
C LEU A 132 -4.52 12.28 13.98
N GLY A 133 -5.36 13.08 14.63
CA GLY A 133 -5.07 14.46 15.02
C GLY A 133 -5.12 15.44 13.84
N LEU A 134 -5.90 15.12 12.80
CA LEU A 134 -6.10 15.95 11.63
C LEU A 134 -7.42 16.70 11.70
N ASP A 135 -7.46 17.84 11.03
CA ASP A 135 -8.69 18.59 10.82
C ASP A 135 -9.45 17.98 9.62
N PRO A 136 -10.69 17.45 9.81
CA PRO A 136 -11.46 16.89 8.71
C PRO A 136 -11.79 17.90 7.60
N GLU A 137 -11.87 19.20 7.91
CA GLU A 137 -12.18 20.26 6.95
C GLU A 137 -10.93 20.77 6.21
N ALA A 138 -9.73 20.38 6.64
CA ALA A 138 -8.49 20.78 5.96
C ALA A 138 -8.45 20.22 4.53
N HIS A 139 -7.80 20.95 3.62
CA HIS A 139 -7.54 20.43 2.28
C HIS A 139 -6.41 19.38 2.31
N PRO A 140 -6.57 18.20 1.68
CA PRO A 140 -5.57 17.13 1.77
C PRO A 140 -4.15 17.55 1.33
N LEU A 141 -4.02 18.43 0.35
CA LEU A 141 -2.72 18.91 -0.12
C LEU A 141 -2.02 19.88 0.84
N ASP A 142 -2.72 20.40 1.85
CA ASP A 142 -2.12 21.24 2.90
C ASP A 142 -1.48 20.40 4.01
N LEU A 143 -1.70 19.08 4.00
CA LEU A 143 -1.11 18.16 4.96
C LEU A 143 0.39 17.95 4.69
N PRO A 144 1.23 17.85 5.74
CA PRO A 144 2.56 17.28 5.59
C PRO A 144 2.51 15.88 4.96
N ALA A 145 3.52 15.54 4.14
CA ALA A 145 3.53 14.30 3.36
C ALA A 145 3.27 13.03 4.21
N ALA A 146 3.82 12.97 5.43
CA ALA A 146 3.61 11.84 6.33
C ALA A 146 2.14 11.70 6.77
N TYR A 147 1.46 12.80 7.04
CA TYR A 147 0.05 12.81 7.42
C TYR A 147 -0.87 12.52 6.23
N LEU A 148 -0.55 13.02 5.04
CA LEU A 148 -1.28 12.65 3.83
C LEU A 148 -1.16 11.15 3.55
N ARG A 149 0.03 10.56 3.77
CA ARG A 149 0.23 9.11 3.67
C ARG A 149 -0.61 8.35 4.71
N LEU A 150 -0.66 8.81 5.96
CA LEU A 150 -1.50 8.19 6.99
C LEU A 150 -2.99 8.29 6.65
N ALA A 151 -3.45 9.44 6.15
CA ALA A 151 -4.83 9.61 5.70
C ALA A 151 -5.17 8.62 4.56
N GLN A 152 -4.28 8.45 3.58
CA GLN A 152 -4.44 7.48 2.50
C GLN A 152 -4.49 6.04 3.04
N LEU A 153 -3.59 5.65 3.95
CA LEU A 153 -3.61 4.32 4.56
C LEU A 153 -4.91 4.09 5.34
N THR A 154 -5.35 5.09 6.09
CA THR A 154 -6.63 5.02 6.80
C THR A 154 -7.79 4.80 5.83
N GLN A 155 -7.85 5.57 4.75
CA GLN A 155 -8.86 5.46 3.70
C GLN A 155 -8.92 4.06 3.08
N VAL A 156 -7.80 3.46 2.69
CA VAL A 156 -7.79 2.14 2.05
C VAL A 156 -8.19 1.02 3.00
N PHE A 157 -7.82 1.11 4.28
CA PHE A 157 -8.24 0.14 5.29
C PHE A 157 -9.72 0.32 5.71
N ALA A 158 -10.23 1.56 5.72
CA ALA A 158 -11.64 1.87 6.04
C ALA A 158 -12.62 1.32 4.99
N GLN A 159 -12.20 1.13 3.74
CA GLN A 159 -13.03 0.48 2.71
C GLN A 159 -13.41 -0.95 3.05
N ASN A 160 -12.75 -1.56 4.03
CA ASN A 160 -13.01 -2.92 4.50
C ASN A 160 -13.07 -3.99 3.38
N ARG A 161 -12.24 -3.82 2.35
CA ARG A 161 -12.10 -4.79 1.27
C ARG A 161 -11.29 -6.00 1.74
N PRO A 162 -11.55 -7.21 1.24
CA PRO A 162 -10.83 -8.42 1.66
C PRO A 162 -9.33 -8.39 1.34
N LEU A 163 -8.94 -7.65 0.29
CA LEU A 163 -7.55 -7.51 -0.12
C LEU A 163 -7.14 -6.03 -0.20
N VAL A 164 -6.07 -5.68 0.49
CA VAL A 164 -5.48 -4.34 0.52
C VAL A 164 -4.13 -4.36 -0.18
N LEU A 165 -3.95 -3.50 -1.16
CA LEU A 165 -2.73 -3.35 -1.95
C LEU A 165 -2.03 -2.06 -1.53
N LEU A 166 -0.75 -2.16 -1.12
CA LEU A 166 0.02 -1.01 -0.65
C LEU A 166 1.28 -0.84 -1.48
N ASP A 167 1.36 0.25 -2.24
CA ASP A 167 2.54 0.57 -3.03
C ASP A 167 3.46 1.51 -2.24
N GLU A 168 4.56 0.96 -1.74
CA GLU A 168 5.57 1.65 -0.93
C GLU A 168 4.98 2.44 0.26
N PRO A 169 4.25 1.78 1.19
CA PRO A 169 3.58 2.47 2.30
C PRO A 169 4.55 3.13 3.28
N ASP A 170 5.82 2.75 3.25
CA ASP A 170 6.91 3.25 4.11
C ASP A 170 7.47 4.61 3.66
N VAL A 171 7.23 5.01 2.42
CA VAL A 171 7.81 6.23 1.84
C VAL A 171 7.17 7.49 2.43
N GLY A 172 8.02 8.43 2.85
CA GLY A 172 7.61 9.74 3.35
C GLY A 172 7.16 9.76 4.81
N LEU A 173 7.26 8.65 5.54
CA LEU A 173 6.92 8.56 6.95
C LEU A 173 8.10 8.96 7.85
N ASP A 174 7.85 9.82 8.83
CA ASP A 174 8.71 9.99 9.99
C ASP A 174 8.50 8.84 11.00
N ALA A 175 9.33 8.77 12.04
CA ALA A 175 9.26 7.66 13.01
C ALA A 175 7.89 7.52 13.69
N PRO A 176 7.24 8.59 14.19
CA PRO A 176 5.90 8.49 14.77
C PRO A 176 4.84 8.05 13.75
N SER A 177 4.91 8.56 12.52
CA SER A 177 3.96 8.19 11.46
C SER A 177 4.15 6.75 10.99
N ARG A 178 5.40 6.26 11.00
CA ARG A 178 5.70 4.85 10.72
C ARG A 178 5.06 3.92 11.75
N ASP A 179 5.14 4.25 13.03
CA ASP A 179 4.49 3.47 14.10
C ASP A 179 2.96 3.44 13.94
N ARG A 180 2.36 4.56 13.53
CA ARG A 180 0.93 4.64 13.19
C ARG A 180 0.57 3.81 11.96
N ALA A 181 1.41 3.83 10.91
CA ALA A 181 1.22 2.99 9.73
C ALA A 181 1.24 1.50 10.08
N HIS A 182 2.16 1.05 10.94
CA HIS A 182 2.16 -0.33 11.46
C HIS A 182 0.89 -0.65 12.24
N THR A 183 0.37 0.29 13.03
CA THR A 183 -0.91 0.11 13.74
C THR A 183 -2.06 -0.08 12.77
N LEU A 184 -2.18 0.75 11.73
CA LEU A 184 -3.21 0.64 10.69
C LEU A 184 -3.15 -0.71 9.95
N ILE A 185 -1.94 -1.15 9.58
CA ILE A 185 -1.73 -2.46 8.93
C ILE A 185 -2.16 -3.59 9.88
N ALA A 186 -1.71 -3.59 11.12
CA ALA A 186 -2.06 -4.62 12.08
C ALA A 186 -3.57 -4.67 12.38
N ASP A 187 -4.24 -3.52 12.44
CA ASP A 187 -5.69 -3.45 12.62
C ASP A 187 -6.44 -4.00 11.40
N GLY A 188 -5.95 -3.73 10.19
CA GLY A 188 -6.46 -4.35 8.98
C GLY A 188 -6.33 -5.88 9.01
N LEU A 189 -5.15 -6.38 9.35
CA LEU A 189 -4.91 -7.82 9.50
C LEU A 189 -5.82 -8.45 10.57
N ARG A 190 -6.03 -7.79 11.73
CA ARG A 190 -6.96 -8.28 12.77
C ARG A 190 -8.39 -8.35 12.30
N ARG A 191 -8.83 -7.46 11.42
CA ARG A 191 -10.15 -7.53 10.78
C ARG A 191 -10.27 -8.60 9.71
N GLY A 192 -9.20 -9.37 9.47
CA GLY A 192 -9.17 -10.43 8.46
C GLY A 192 -8.88 -9.92 7.04
N GLN A 193 -8.47 -8.67 6.87
CA GLN A 193 -8.00 -8.19 5.57
C GLN A 193 -6.66 -8.84 5.25
N ALA A 194 -6.47 -9.25 3.99
CA ALA A 194 -5.17 -9.67 3.48
C ALA A 194 -4.44 -8.46 2.91
N VAL A 195 -3.11 -8.42 3.04
CA VAL A 195 -2.30 -7.29 2.57
C VAL A 195 -1.26 -7.76 1.57
N ILE A 196 -1.17 -7.12 0.41
CA ILE A 196 -0.01 -7.26 -0.50
C ILE A 196 0.67 -5.91 -0.56
N PHE A 197 1.96 -5.87 -0.26
CA PHE A 197 2.69 -4.61 -0.22
C PHE A 197 4.05 -4.69 -0.91
N THR A 198 4.48 -3.55 -1.42
CA THR A 198 5.86 -3.31 -1.87
C THR A 198 6.55 -2.41 -0.86
N CYS A 199 7.84 -2.53 -0.67
CA CYS A 199 8.67 -1.54 0.02
C CYS A 199 10.11 -1.66 -0.44
N HIS A 200 10.86 -0.56 -0.32
CA HIS A 200 12.30 -0.54 -0.54
C HIS A 200 13.07 -0.84 0.75
N ASP A 201 12.50 -0.45 1.89
CA ASP A 201 13.10 -0.66 3.20
C ASP A 201 12.77 -2.07 3.73
N ALA A 202 13.74 -2.97 3.65
CA ALA A 202 13.59 -4.32 4.20
C ALA A 202 13.31 -4.31 5.71
N THR A 203 13.69 -3.24 6.42
CA THR A 203 13.38 -3.08 7.84
C THR A 203 11.88 -2.92 8.05
N PHE A 204 11.19 -2.17 7.18
CA PHE A 204 9.73 -2.04 7.24
C PHE A 204 9.04 -3.40 7.08
N ALA A 205 9.47 -4.19 6.11
CA ALA A 205 8.91 -5.53 5.92
C ALA A 205 9.20 -6.47 7.10
N ALA A 206 10.39 -6.38 7.69
CA ALA A 206 10.73 -7.13 8.90
C ALA A 206 9.86 -6.71 10.09
N GLU A 207 9.61 -5.41 10.28
CA GLU A 207 8.71 -4.88 11.31
C GLU A 207 7.26 -5.38 11.12
N VAL A 208 6.75 -5.45 9.87
CA VAL A 208 5.45 -6.08 9.60
C VAL A 208 5.47 -7.56 10.00
N GLY A 209 6.59 -8.26 9.80
CA GLY A 209 6.78 -9.65 10.19
C GLY A 209 6.77 -9.91 11.70
N GLU A 210 7.02 -8.88 12.52
CA GLU A 210 6.95 -9.02 13.99
C GLU A 210 5.51 -9.24 14.49
N TYR A 211 4.53 -8.63 13.80
CA TYR A 211 3.13 -8.70 14.22
C TYR A 211 2.20 -9.42 13.23
N GLY A 212 2.64 -9.73 12.02
CA GLY A 212 1.89 -10.44 11.00
C GLY A 212 2.66 -11.59 10.38
N LEU A 213 1.97 -12.56 9.78
CA LEU A 213 2.60 -13.54 8.91
C LEU A 213 2.91 -12.86 7.58
N VAL A 214 4.19 -12.73 7.23
CA VAL A 214 4.63 -12.16 5.97
C VAL A 214 5.29 -13.23 5.10
N GLU A 215 4.70 -13.49 3.93
CA GLU A 215 5.34 -14.25 2.88
C GLU A 215 6.04 -13.32 1.90
N SER A 216 7.19 -13.74 1.39
CA SER A 216 7.94 -12.96 0.39
C SER A 216 7.78 -13.58 -0.99
N ARG A 217 7.45 -12.76 -1.99
CA ARG A 217 7.37 -13.16 -3.41
C ARG A 217 8.24 -12.23 -4.25
N ARG A 218 9.04 -12.81 -5.13
CA ARG A 218 9.87 -12.06 -6.08
C ARG A 218 9.22 -12.05 -7.46
N ILE A 219 9.24 -10.88 -8.10
CA ILE A 219 8.85 -10.68 -9.49
C ILE A 219 10.07 -10.31 -10.35
#